data_6cfc2b3f52be4d4c478aafa2e8b4e3a3
#
_entry.id   6cfc2b3f52be4d4c478aafa2e8b4e3a3
#
_cell.length_a   1.000
_cell.length_b   1.000
_cell.length_c   1.000
_cell.angle_alpha   90.00
_cell.angle_beta   90.00
_cell.angle_gamma   90.00
#
_symmetry.space_group_name_H-M   'P 1'
#
loop_
_entity.id
_entity.type
_entity.pdbx_description
1 polymer ?
#
loop_
_entity_poly.entity_id
_entity_poly.type
_entity_poly.pdbx_seq_one_letter_code
_entity_poly.pdbx_strand_id
1 'polypeptide(L)'
;MAKLGDVFPLVRNGASIRQTDGASGIPITRIETISNREIDRNKFGYADITDSSKYKDYILQDGDILMSHINSEKHLGKVALYRKQGNEQIIHGMNLLMLRANPLDVFPPYATHFFETPTFLMQIQKITKKSVNQASFTVTALKEIKIPLPSLDEQRRIAAVLDKVSGL
;
A
#
# COMPACT_ATOMS: atom_id res chain seq x y z
N MET A 1 -2.94 0.65 -21.78
CA MET A 1 -3.22 0.20 -20.40
C MET A 1 -2.42 -1.06 -20.09
N ALA A 2 -1.92 -1.16 -18.86
CA ALA A 2 -1.16 -2.32 -18.41
C ALA A 2 -1.86 -2.97 -17.22
N LYS A 3 -1.67 -4.27 -17.00
CA LYS A 3 -2.14 -4.95 -15.80
C LYS A 3 -1.25 -4.54 -14.62
N LEU A 4 -1.85 -4.38 -13.45
CA LEU A 4 -1.08 -4.06 -12.23
C LEU A 4 0.04 -5.08 -11.98
N GLY A 5 -0.23 -6.37 -12.20
CA GLY A 5 0.77 -7.42 -12.02
C GLY A 5 1.98 -7.30 -12.93
N ASP A 6 1.86 -6.64 -14.06
CA ASP A 6 2.96 -6.46 -15.03
C ASP A 6 3.88 -5.29 -14.65
N VAL A 7 3.37 -4.31 -13.91
CA VAL A 7 4.11 -3.08 -13.58
C VAL A 7 4.42 -2.94 -12.09
N PHE A 8 3.84 -3.80 -11.27
CA PHE A 8 4.19 -3.97 -9.85
C PHE A 8 4.73 -5.38 -9.64
N PRO A 9 6.04 -5.60 -9.80
CA PRO A 9 6.62 -6.94 -9.69
C PRO A 9 6.51 -7.55 -8.29
N LEU A 10 6.29 -6.74 -7.28
CA LEU A 10 6.08 -7.23 -5.92
C LEU A 10 4.73 -6.72 -5.40
N VAL A 11 3.80 -7.64 -5.19
CA VAL A 11 2.49 -7.40 -4.57
C VAL A 11 2.24 -8.54 -3.59
N ARG A 12 2.26 -8.24 -2.29
CA ARG A 12 2.10 -9.31 -1.30
C ARG A 12 1.58 -8.79 0.04
N ASN A 13 1.04 -9.72 0.83
CA ASN A 13 0.71 -9.49 2.24
C ASN A 13 2.00 -9.39 3.07
N GLY A 14 1.90 -8.78 4.24
CA GLY A 14 3.02 -8.57 5.13
C GLY A 14 3.33 -9.75 6.04
N ALA A 15 4.34 -9.56 6.89
CA ALA A 15 4.79 -10.56 7.84
C ALA A 15 3.75 -10.79 8.94
N SER A 16 3.49 -12.06 9.24
CA SER A 16 2.65 -12.44 10.37
C SER A 16 3.50 -12.43 11.65
N ILE A 17 3.32 -11.40 12.46
CA ILE A 17 4.09 -11.19 13.68
C ILE A 17 3.10 -10.95 14.82
N ARG A 18 3.26 -11.71 15.92
CA ARG A 18 2.49 -11.46 17.13
C ARG A 18 3.01 -10.19 17.80
N GLN A 19 2.15 -9.17 17.85
CA GLN A 19 2.50 -7.89 18.44
C GLN A 19 2.23 -7.86 19.94
N THR A 20 2.96 -6.99 20.64
CA THR A 20 2.80 -6.73 22.06
C THR A 20 2.03 -5.43 22.28
N ASP A 21 1.65 -5.14 23.53
CA ASP A 21 1.02 -3.87 23.88
C ASP A 21 2.03 -2.74 24.06
N GLY A 22 3.33 -3.05 24.03
CA GLY A 22 4.39 -2.07 24.16
C GLY A 22 4.67 -1.30 22.88
N ALA A 23 5.59 -0.34 22.96
CA ALA A 23 6.01 0.51 21.84
C ALA A 23 7.54 0.45 21.67
N SER A 24 8.12 -0.74 21.82
CA SER A 24 9.56 -0.96 21.76
C SER A 24 9.95 -1.74 20.51
N GLY A 25 11.09 -1.36 19.93
CA GLY A 25 11.67 -2.02 18.77
C GLY A 25 11.27 -1.38 17.44
N ILE A 26 11.48 -2.14 16.37
CA ILE A 26 11.16 -1.68 15.01
C ILE A 26 9.63 -1.62 14.83
N PRO A 27 9.08 -0.50 14.33
CA PRO A 27 7.65 -0.38 14.09
C PRO A 27 7.15 -1.37 13.02
N ILE A 28 5.93 -1.83 13.21
CA ILE A 28 5.24 -2.76 12.29
C ILE A 28 3.95 -2.10 11.82
N THR A 29 3.68 -2.12 10.52
CA THR A 29 2.42 -1.55 10.01
C THR A 29 1.21 -2.36 10.47
N ARG A 30 0.11 -1.66 10.72
CA ARG A 30 -1.20 -2.22 11.06
C ARG A 30 -2.23 -1.65 10.08
N ILE A 31 -3.44 -2.21 10.10
CA ILE A 31 -4.54 -1.68 9.29
C ILE A 31 -4.74 -0.18 9.57
N GLU A 32 -4.67 0.22 10.85
CA GLU A 32 -4.89 1.60 11.28
C GLU A 32 -3.80 2.55 10.79
N THR A 33 -2.63 2.04 10.46
CA THR A 33 -1.51 2.87 10.00
C THR A 33 -1.87 3.70 8.76
N ILE A 34 -2.77 3.20 7.91
CA ILE A 34 -3.18 3.88 6.68
C ILE A 34 -4.63 4.38 6.71
N SER A 35 -5.26 4.44 7.88
CA SER A 35 -6.70 4.78 7.99
C SER A 35 -7.05 6.14 7.39
N ASN A 36 -6.14 7.10 7.40
CA ASN A 36 -6.32 8.45 6.84
C ASN A 36 -5.65 8.64 5.48
N ARG A 37 -5.37 7.56 4.76
CA ARG A 37 -4.70 7.57 3.44
C ARG A 37 -3.28 8.13 3.48
N GLU A 38 -2.67 8.14 4.65
CA GLU A 38 -1.29 8.52 4.92
C GLU A 38 -0.68 7.51 5.87
N ILE A 39 0.65 7.42 5.89
CA ILE A 39 1.35 6.62 6.89
C ILE A 39 1.33 7.37 8.22
N ASP A 40 0.48 6.92 9.13
CA ASP A 40 0.38 7.51 10.47
C ASP A 40 1.38 6.84 11.39
N ARG A 41 2.47 7.54 11.68
CA ARG A 41 3.55 7.02 12.51
C ARG A 41 3.21 6.90 13.99
N ASN A 42 2.02 7.34 14.39
CA ASN A 42 1.48 7.12 15.74
C ASN A 42 0.63 5.84 15.84
N LYS A 43 0.44 5.15 14.72
CA LYS A 43 -0.44 3.96 14.63
C LYS A 43 0.30 2.74 14.13
N PHE A 44 1.50 2.49 14.66
CA PHE A 44 2.24 1.26 14.43
C PHE A 44 2.00 0.25 15.54
N GLY A 45 2.25 -1.02 15.23
CA GLY A 45 2.40 -2.07 16.23
C GLY A 45 3.88 -2.34 16.51
N TYR A 46 4.13 -3.10 17.56
CA TYR A 46 5.49 -3.44 18.00
C TYR A 46 5.54 -4.88 18.52
N ALA A 47 6.71 -5.47 18.45
CA ALA A 47 6.95 -6.83 18.93
C ALA A 47 8.36 -6.97 19.54
N ASP A 48 8.92 -5.88 20.06
CA ASP A 48 10.25 -5.81 20.65
C ASP A 48 11.37 -6.29 19.71
N ILE A 49 11.17 -6.14 18.39
CA ILE A 49 12.16 -6.55 17.39
C ILE A 49 13.21 -5.45 17.28
N THR A 50 14.47 -5.79 17.56
CA THR A 50 15.60 -4.86 17.45
C THR A 50 16.50 -5.16 16.26
N ASP A 51 16.48 -6.40 15.76
CA ASP A 51 17.25 -6.85 14.60
C ASP A 51 16.29 -7.20 13.47
N SER A 52 16.40 -6.45 12.36
CA SER A 52 15.53 -6.62 11.20
C SER A 52 15.93 -7.75 10.26
N SER A 53 17.05 -8.44 10.48
CA SER A 53 17.61 -9.41 9.53
C SER A 53 16.64 -10.54 9.19
N LYS A 54 15.85 -11.01 10.14
CA LYS A 54 14.82 -12.03 9.93
C LYS A 54 13.68 -11.52 9.02
N TYR A 55 13.45 -10.22 9.00
CA TYR A 55 12.34 -9.58 8.28
C TYR A 55 12.81 -8.68 7.15
N LYS A 56 14.04 -8.87 6.66
CA LYS A 56 14.65 -8.00 5.63
C LYS A 56 13.78 -7.85 4.38
N ASP A 57 13.05 -8.91 3.99
CA ASP A 57 12.18 -8.88 2.82
C ASP A 57 10.86 -8.14 3.07
N TYR A 58 10.59 -7.78 4.32
CA TYR A 58 9.38 -7.06 4.73
C TYR A 58 9.66 -5.62 5.16
N ILE A 59 10.89 -5.15 5.00
CA ILE A 59 11.21 -3.74 5.29
C ILE A 59 10.68 -2.87 4.16
N LEU A 60 9.89 -1.86 4.51
CA LEU A 60 9.35 -0.92 3.53
C LEU A 60 10.47 -0.13 2.87
N GLN A 61 10.34 0.07 1.56
CA GLN A 61 11.23 0.92 0.77
C GLN A 61 10.47 2.19 0.34
N ASP A 62 11.20 3.29 0.18
CA ASP A 62 10.61 4.54 -0.31
C ASP A 62 9.86 4.28 -1.62
N GLY A 63 8.62 4.78 -1.71
CA GLY A 63 7.78 4.57 -2.88
C GLY A 63 6.86 3.35 -2.80
N ASP A 64 6.99 2.50 -1.78
CA ASP A 64 6.05 1.40 -1.58
C ASP A 64 4.64 1.94 -1.32
N ILE A 65 3.64 1.25 -1.84
CA ILE A 65 2.23 1.60 -1.63
C ILE A 65 1.60 0.50 -0.77
N LEU A 66 1.02 0.90 0.34
CA LEU A 66 0.24 -0.01 1.19
C LEU A 66 -1.23 0.07 0.81
N MET A 67 -1.91 -1.06 0.75
CA MET A 67 -3.32 -1.14 0.33
C MET A 67 -4.12 -2.04 1.25
N SER A 68 -5.27 -1.56 1.68
CA SER A 68 -6.22 -2.37 2.46
C SER A 68 -6.91 -3.39 1.55
N HIS A 69 -6.78 -4.68 1.91
CA HIS A 69 -7.40 -5.78 1.14
C HIS A 69 -8.29 -6.69 1.98
N ILE A 70 -8.31 -6.51 3.30
CA ILE A 70 -9.17 -7.22 4.24
C ILE A 70 -9.66 -6.17 5.24
N ASN A 71 -10.96 -5.85 5.22
CA ASN A 71 -11.53 -4.83 6.11
C ASN A 71 -13.05 -4.81 5.93
N SER A 72 -13.72 -3.83 6.54
CA SER A 72 -15.09 -3.51 6.14
C SER A 72 -15.07 -3.03 4.68
N GLU A 73 -16.15 -3.31 3.95
CA GLU A 73 -16.22 -3.09 2.50
C GLU A 73 -15.80 -1.67 2.09
N LYS A 74 -16.23 -0.66 2.84
CA LYS A 74 -15.96 0.75 2.52
C LYS A 74 -14.48 1.14 2.58
N HIS A 75 -13.63 0.33 3.22
CA HIS A 75 -12.20 0.63 3.36
C HIS A 75 -11.32 -0.15 2.39
N LEU A 76 -11.89 -1.10 1.62
CA LEU A 76 -11.11 -1.89 0.67
C LEU A 76 -10.56 -1.02 -0.46
N GLY A 77 -9.32 -1.27 -0.83
CA GLY A 77 -8.63 -0.50 -1.87
C GLY A 77 -8.04 0.82 -1.38
N LYS A 78 -8.28 1.19 -0.12
CA LYS A 78 -7.66 2.38 0.46
C LYS A 78 -6.15 2.22 0.46
N VAL A 79 -5.43 3.27 0.07
CA VAL A 79 -3.97 3.24 -0.08
C VAL A 79 -3.29 4.33 0.72
N ALA A 80 -2.00 4.11 0.99
CA ALA A 80 -1.09 5.13 1.47
C ALA A 80 0.28 4.92 0.83
N LEU A 81 0.90 6.00 0.38
CA LEU A 81 2.24 5.99 -0.19
C LEU A 81 3.26 6.14 0.93
N TYR A 82 4.22 5.21 0.98
CA TYR A 82 5.30 5.30 1.94
C TYR A 82 6.42 6.21 1.43
N ARG A 83 6.72 7.25 2.18
CA ARG A 83 7.88 8.12 1.99
C ARG A 83 8.81 7.93 3.17
N LYS A 84 9.98 7.35 2.91
CA LYS A 84 10.95 7.06 3.96
C LYS A 84 11.46 8.36 4.59
N GLN A 85 11.50 8.40 5.91
CA GLN A 85 12.05 9.50 6.68
C GLN A 85 13.36 9.07 7.33
N GLY A 86 14.45 9.74 6.98
CA GLY A 86 15.78 9.45 7.54
C GLY A 86 16.18 7.99 7.31
N ASN A 87 16.71 7.37 8.35
CA ASN A 87 17.16 5.97 8.34
C ASN A 87 16.17 5.02 9.01
N GLU A 88 14.90 5.42 9.10
CA GLU A 88 13.89 4.58 9.73
C GLU A 88 13.77 3.22 9.03
N GLN A 89 13.48 2.20 9.81
CA GLN A 89 13.08 0.89 9.32
C GLN A 89 11.66 0.60 9.80
N ILE A 90 10.79 0.20 8.89
CA ILE A 90 9.40 -0.15 9.21
C ILE A 90 9.13 -1.52 8.61
N ILE A 91 8.66 -2.45 9.42
CA ILE A 91 8.28 -3.78 8.96
C ILE A 91 6.86 -3.73 8.41
N HIS A 92 6.69 -4.26 7.21
CA HIS A 92 5.38 -4.46 6.60
C HIS A 92 4.66 -5.62 7.30
N GLY A 93 3.63 -5.30 8.07
CA GLY A 93 2.82 -6.27 8.80
C GLY A 93 1.68 -6.85 7.96
N MET A 94 1.10 -7.95 8.45
CA MET A 94 0.00 -8.62 7.77
C MET A 94 -1.26 -7.74 7.69
N ASN A 95 -2.17 -8.13 6.81
CA ASN A 95 -3.49 -7.50 6.55
C ASN A 95 -3.44 -6.19 5.77
N LEU A 96 -2.27 -5.79 5.30
CA LEU A 96 -2.09 -4.77 4.27
C LEU A 96 -1.28 -5.38 3.14
N LEU A 97 -1.70 -5.15 1.90
CA LEU A 97 -0.86 -5.45 0.75
C LEU A 97 0.19 -4.36 0.59
N MET A 98 1.38 -4.75 0.16
CA MET A 98 2.42 -3.84 -0.27
C MET A 98 2.63 -4.03 -1.76
N LEU A 99 2.56 -2.91 -2.50
CA LEU A 99 2.80 -2.87 -3.93
C LEU A 99 4.09 -2.09 -4.18
N ARG A 100 5.06 -2.75 -4.80
CA ARG A 100 6.33 -2.12 -5.18
C ARG A 100 6.42 -2.04 -6.70
N ALA A 101 6.45 -0.82 -7.20
CA ALA A 101 6.46 -0.56 -8.63
C ALA A 101 7.81 -0.89 -9.27
N ASN A 102 7.75 -1.27 -10.56
CA ASN A 102 8.94 -1.18 -11.40
C ASN A 102 9.14 0.31 -11.74
N PRO A 103 10.25 0.93 -11.29
CA PRO A 103 10.46 2.37 -11.47
C PRO A 103 10.64 2.78 -12.94
N LEU A 104 10.89 1.84 -13.84
CA LEU A 104 10.97 2.09 -15.29
C LEU A 104 9.57 2.27 -15.90
N ASP A 105 8.54 1.79 -15.23
CA ASP A 105 7.17 1.79 -15.75
C ASP A 105 6.25 2.74 -15.01
N VAL A 106 6.38 2.82 -13.68
CA VAL A 106 5.42 3.51 -12.81
C VAL A 106 6.11 4.49 -11.88
N PHE A 107 5.57 5.71 -11.86
CA PHE A 107 5.87 6.71 -10.84
C PHE A 107 4.90 6.52 -9.68
N PRO A 108 5.34 6.09 -8.48
CA PRO A 108 4.42 5.71 -7.40
C PRO A 108 3.38 6.77 -7.01
N PRO A 109 3.69 8.08 -6.93
CA PRO A 109 2.66 9.08 -6.67
C PRO A 109 1.52 9.10 -7.69
N TYR A 110 1.83 8.87 -8.98
CA TYR A 110 0.82 8.75 -10.01
C TYR A 110 -0.12 7.57 -9.74
N ALA A 111 0.46 6.40 -9.46
CA ALA A 111 -0.33 5.21 -9.17
C ALA A 111 -1.21 5.41 -7.94
N THR A 112 -0.71 6.08 -6.91
CA THR A 112 -1.47 6.37 -5.70
C THR A 112 -2.71 7.20 -6.01
N HIS A 113 -2.59 8.22 -6.86
CA HIS A 113 -3.75 9.00 -7.31
C HIS A 113 -4.74 8.15 -8.10
N PHE A 114 -4.24 7.26 -8.99
CA PHE A 114 -5.13 6.36 -9.73
C PHE A 114 -5.91 5.45 -8.78
N PHE A 115 -5.28 4.91 -7.75
CA PHE A 115 -5.93 4.03 -6.78
C PHE A 115 -7.02 4.73 -5.94
N GLU A 116 -7.06 6.05 -5.96
CA GLU A 116 -8.11 6.84 -5.29
C GLU A 116 -9.27 7.21 -6.22
N THR A 117 -9.18 6.86 -7.51
CA THR A 117 -10.24 7.18 -8.46
C THR A 117 -11.46 6.28 -8.30
N PRO A 118 -12.67 6.80 -8.61
CA PRO A 118 -13.87 5.96 -8.67
C PRO A 118 -13.72 4.79 -9.63
N THR A 119 -13.02 4.98 -10.75
CA THR A 119 -12.77 3.92 -11.74
C THR A 119 -12.04 2.73 -11.12
N PHE A 120 -10.99 2.98 -10.36
CA PHE A 120 -10.27 1.91 -9.67
C PHE A 120 -11.12 1.26 -8.57
N LEU A 121 -11.76 2.08 -7.75
CA LEU A 121 -12.55 1.59 -6.61
C LEU A 121 -13.75 0.76 -7.07
N MET A 122 -14.36 1.08 -8.21
CA MET A 122 -15.40 0.24 -8.82
C MET A 122 -14.85 -1.12 -9.22
N GLN A 123 -13.63 -1.20 -9.72
CA GLN A 123 -13.00 -2.48 -10.04
C GLN A 123 -12.67 -3.28 -8.79
N ILE A 124 -12.27 -2.63 -7.72
CA ILE A 124 -12.09 -3.29 -6.41
C ILE A 124 -13.41 -3.91 -5.94
N GLN A 125 -14.52 -3.20 -6.07
CA GLN A 125 -15.85 -3.74 -5.71
C GLN A 125 -16.17 -5.02 -6.50
N LYS A 126 -15.84 -5.05 -7.79
CA LYS A 126 -16.10 -6.22 -8.65
C LYS A 126 -15.33 -7.47 -8.24
N ILE A 127 -14.15 -7.33 -7.68
CA ILE A 127 -13.31 -8.45 -7.24
C ILE A 127 -13.46 -8.77 -5.75
N THR A 128 -14.24 -7.97 -5.03
CA THR A 128 -14.43 -8.13 -3.59
C THR A 128 -15.37 -9.28 -3.29
N LYS A 129 -14.98 -10.11 -2.32
CA LYS A 129 -15.81 -11.15 -1.72
C LYS A 129 -16.21 -10.74 -0.32
N LYS A 130 -17.50 -10.87 -0.01
CA LYS A 130 -18.05 -10.48 1.28
C LYS A 130 -18.24 -11.71 2.16
N SER A 131 -17.95 -11.53 3.45
CA SER A 131 -18.31 -12.47 4.51
C SER A 131 -18.94 -11.70 5.66
N VAL A 132 -19.35 -12.38 6.73
CA VAL A 132 -19.97 -11.72 7.89
C VAL A 132 -18.96 -10.73 8.49
N ASN A 133 -19.33 -9.44 8.53
CA ASN A 133 -18.55 -8.35 9.10
C ASN A 133 -17.20 -8.04 8.41
N GLN A 134 -16.92 -8.66 7.27
CA GLN A 134 -15.64 -8.47 6.61
C GLN A 134 -15.77 -8.66 5.10
N ALA A 135 -14.92 -8.00 4.34
CA ALA A 135 -14.79 -8.17 2.90
C ALA A 135 -13.30 -8.29 2.55
N SER A 136 -13.00 -8.91 1.43
CA SER A 136 -11.62 -9.09 0.99
C SER A 136 -11.53 -9.28 -0.51
N PHE A 137 -10.34 -9.06 -1.07
CA PHE A 137 -9.99 -9.46 -2.43
C PHE A 137 -8.60 -10.11 -2.43
N THR A 138 -8.32 -10.87 -3.47
CA THR A 138 -7.06 -11.59 -3.58
C THR A 138 -6.02 -10.80 -4.36
N VAL A 139 -4.75 -11.11 -4.13
CA VAL A 139 -3.62 -10.56 -4.92
C VAL A 139 -3.77 -10.94 -6.40
N THR A 140 -4.17 -12.18 -6.69
CA THR A 140 -4.36 -12.65 -8.06
C THR A 140 -5.38 -11.79 -8.81
N ALA A 141 -6.52 -11.51 -8.19
CA ALA A 141 -7.56 -10.65 -8.79
C ALA A 141 -7.09 -9.20 -8.95
N LEU A 142 -6.40 -8.66 -7.95
CA LEU A 142 -5.85 -7.30 -8.02
C LEU A 142 -4.89 -7.14 -9.19
N LYS A 143 -4.02 -8.12 -9.42
CA LYS A 143 -3.01 -8.07 -10.50
C LYS A 143 -3.62 -7.99 -11.89
N GLU A 144 -4.86 -8.42 -12.08
CA GLU A 144 -5.56 -8.36 -13.35
C GLU A 144 -6.18 -6.99 -13.66
N ILE A 145 -6.31 -6.13 -12.67
CA ILE A 145 -6.83 -4.77 -12.86
C ILE A 145 -5.84 -3.97 -13.70
N LYS A 146 -6.37 -3.20 -14.64
CA LYS A 146 -5.56 -2.39 -15.56
C LYS A 146 -5.41 -0.97 -15.06
N ILE A 147 -4.21 -0.42 -15.25
CA ILE A 147 -3.87 0.96 -14.96
C ILE A 147 -3.50 1.67 -16.27
N PRO A 148 -3.99 2.91 -16.50
CA PRO A 148 -3.48 3.74 -17.58
C PRO A 148 -2.01 4.03 -17.35
N LEU A 149 -1.18 3.85 -18.38
CA LEU A 149 0.26 3.95 -18.24
C LEU A 149 0.87 4.86 -19.31
N PRO A 150 0.71 6.20 -19.17
CA PRO A 150 1.42 7.15 -20.02
C PRO A 150 2.93 7.09 -19.74
N SER A 151 3.71 7.90 -20.47
CA SER A 151 5.15 8.01 -20.20
C SER A 151 5.42 8.44 -18.76
N LEU A 152 6.59 8.13 -18.23
CA LEU A 152 6.98 8.55 -16.88
C LEU A 152 6.93 10.07 -16.71
N ASP A 153 7.33 10.83 -17.71
CA ASP A 153 7.26 12.31 -17.67
C ASP A 153 5.82 12.78 -17.56
N GLU A 154 4.91 12.16 -18.28
CA GLU A 154 3.49 12.48 -18.18
C GLU A 154 2.91 12.09 -16.82
N GLN A 155 3.28 10.92 -16.31
CA GLN A 155 2.87 10.50 -14.96
C GLN A 155 3.31 11.52 -13.90
N ARG A 156 4.54 12.02 -13.99
CA ARG A 156 5.05 13.03 -13.06
C ARG A 156 4.27 14.33 -13.16
N ARG A 157 3.94 14.76 -14.37
CA ARG A 157 3.12 15.99 -14.57
C ARG A 157 1.73 15.83 -13.99
N ILE A 158 1.07 14.71 -14.26
CA ILE A 158 -0.26 14.42 -13.72
C ILE A 158 -0.22 14.40 -12.19
N ALA A 159 0.74 13.70 -11.60
CA ALA A 159 0.88 13.62 -10.14
C ALA A 159 1.10 15.02 -9.54
N ALA A 160 1.94 15.85 -10.14
CA ALA A 160 2.21 17.21 -9.65
C ALA A 160 0.95 18.08 -9.66
N VAL A 161 0.13 18.00 -10.71
CA VAL A 161 -1.14 18.72 -10.78
C VAL A 161 -2.12 18.24 -9.72
N LEU A 162 -2.27 16.93 -9.58
CA LEU A 162 -3.18 16.33 -8.60
C LEU A 162 -2.74 16.60 -7.16
N ASP A 163 -1.44 16.62 -6.90
CA ASP A 163 -0.91 16.97 -5.58
C ASP A 163 -1.30 18.42 -5.19
N LYS A 164 -1.22 19.36 -6.11
CA LYS A 164 -1.65 20.74 -5.87
C LYS A 164 -3.14 20.84 -5.55
N VAL A 165 -3.98 20.12 -6.30
CA VAL A 165 -5.44 20.11 -6.09
C VAL A 165 -5.77 19.48 -4.74
N SER A 166 -5.01 18.47 -4.32
CA SER A 166 -5.21 17.76 -3.04
C SER A 166 -4.56 18.47 -1.84
N GLY A 167 -3.81 19.54 -2.05
CA GLY A 167 -3.12 20.25 -0.98
C GLY A 167 -1.84 19.56 -0.49
N LEU A 168 -1.29 18.66 -1.29
CA LEU A 168 -0.07 17.91 -0.96
C LEU A 168 1.22 18.64 -1.35
#